data_2b0f74eb6277aceb433acbd3b9fcd8e8
#
_entry.id   2b0f74eb6277aceb433acbd3b9fcd8e8
#
_cell.length_a   1.000
_cell.length_b   1.000
_cell.length_c   1.000
_cell.angle_alpha   90.00
_cell.angle_beta   90.00
_cell.angle_gamma   90.00
#
_symmetry.space_group_name_H-M   'P 1'
#
loop_
_entity.id
_entity.type
_entity.pdbx_description
1 polymer ?
#
loop_
_entity_poly.entity_id
_entity_poly.type
_entity_poly.pdbx_seq_one_letter_code
_entity_poly.pdbx_strand_id
1 'polypeptide(L)'
;MNPMKNFDEFLREGIVKKQHIDMSRARFLVKESEKAYQFITSINKGMGINDDNANSIVKLSYDTIMELIRAEMLMHGYNAAGQGAHEAEVSYLKNIGFSENDIQFADQLRYFRNGMMYYGKILDKEYAEKVIEFLNRVYPRIKNMSK
;
A
#
# COMPACT_ATOMS: atom_id res chain seq x y z
N MET A 1 -4.25 9.18 18.37
CA MET A 1 -4.14 9.39 16.92
C MET A 1 -5.52 9.72 16.36
N ASN A 2 -5.62 10.78 15.57
CA ASN A 2 -6.90 11.14 14.96
C ASN A 2 -7.30 10.06 13.96
N PRO A 3 -8.60 9.69 13.90
CA PRO A 3 -9.06 8.75 12.91
C PRO A 3 -8.81 9.29 11.49
N MET A 4 -8.45 8.41 10.59
CA MET A 4 -8.23 8.77 9.20
C MET A 4 -9.55 9.22 8.55
N LYS A 5 -9.48 10.21 7.66
CA LYS A 5 -10.62 10.63 6.86
C LYS A 5 -11.16 9.46 6.02
N ASN A 6 -12.46 9.44 5.80
CA ASN A 6 -13.08 8.47 4.92
C ASN A 6 -12.80 8.80 3.45
N PHE A 7 -12.86 7.79 2.61
CA PHE A 7 -12.67 7.94 1.16
C PHE A 7 -13.61 9.00 0.56
N ASP A 8 -14.85 9.05 1.03
CA ASP A 8 -15.84 10.04 0.56
C ASP A 8 -15.40 11.48 0.82
N GLU A 9 -14.68 11.73 1.91
CA GLU A 9 -14.17 13.07 2.20
C GLU A 9 -13.10 13.48 1.18
N PHE A 10 -12.24 12.54 0.78
CA PHE A 10 -11.24 12.78 -0.26
C PHE A 10 -11.89 13.04 -1.62
N LEU A 11 -13.03 12.37 -1.90
CA LEU A 11 -13.83 12.66 -3.09
C LEU A 11 -14.38 14.08 -3.06
N ARG A 12 -14.95 14.51 -1.94
CA ARG A 12 -15.49 15.86 -1.78
C ARG A 12 -14.42 16.94 -1.92
N GLU A 13 -13.21 16.65 -1.44
CA GLU A 13 -12.09 17.58 -1.51
C GLU A 13 -11.42 17.62 -2.90
N GLY A 14 -11.80 16.72 -3.80
CA GLY A 14 -11.23 16.63 -5.14
C GLY A 14 -9.87 16.00 -5.24
N ILE A 15 -9.37 15.40 -4.15
CA ILE A 15 -8.13 14.61 -4.15
C ILE A 15 -8.33 13.31 -4.90
N VAL A 16 -9.51 12.68 -4.72
CA VAL A 16 -9.96 11.55 -5.51
C VAL A 16 -10.97 12.04 -6.52
N LYS A 17 -10.82 11.65 -7.78
CA LYS A 17 -11.75 11.99 -8.86
C LYS A 17 -12.30 10.73 -9.49
N LYS A 18 -13.56 10.78 -9.86
CA LYS A 18 -14.20 9.75 -10.69
C LYS A 18 -13.70 9.88 -12.12
N GLN A 19 -13.46 8.77 -12.76
CA GLN A 19 -13.02 8.71 -14.16
C GLN A 19 -13.52 7.43 -14.82
N HIS A 20 -13.22 7.26 -16.08
CA HIS A 20 -13.49 5.99 -16.76
C HIS A 20 -12.64 4.87 -16.13
N ILE A 21 -13.22 3.69 -16.05
CA ILE A 21 -12.51 2.49 -15.60
C ILE A 21 -11.30 2.27 -16.50
N ASP A 22 -10.13 2.09 -15.89
CA ASP A 22 -8.87 1.88 -16.60
C ASP A 22 -8.32 0.49 -16.28
N MET A 23 -8.85 -0.52 -16.97
CA MET A 23 -8.44 -1.91 -16.76
C MET A 23 -7.02 -2.18 -17.21
N SER A 24 -6.56 -1.50 -18.25
CA SER A 24 -5.21 -1.68 -18.79
C SER A 24 -4.15 -1.28 -17.75
N ARG A 25 -4.32 -0.10 -17.17
CA ARG A 25 -3.41 0.40 -16.15
C ARG A 25 -3.51 -0.44 -14.86
N ALA A 26 -4.73 -0.84 -14.50
CA ALA A 26 -4.94 -1.68 -13.32
C ALA A 26 -4.20 -3.01 -13.46
N ARG A 27 -4.31 -3.67 -14.60
CA ARG A 27 -3.59 -4.94 -14.86
C ARG A 27 -2.08 -4.76 -14.80
N PHE A 28 -1.58 -3.66 -15.33
CA PHE A 28 -0.15 -3.34 -15.25
C PHE A 28 0.30 -3.25 -13.78
N LEU A 29 -0.44 -2.53 -12.96
CA LEU A 29 -0.12 -2.38 -11.53
C LEU A 29 -0.19 -3.72 -10.78
N VAL A 30 -1.17 -4.57 -11.09
CA VAL A 30 -1.25 -5.89 -10.49
C VAL A 30 -0.02 -6.73 -10.83
N LYS A 31 0.41 -6.72 -12.09
CA LYS A 31 1.60 -7.46 -12.52
C LYS A 31 2.88 -6.94 -11.86
N GLU A 32 3.01 -5.62 -11.74
CA GLU A 32 4.16 -5.03 -11.04
C GLU A 32 4.17 -5.42 -9.57
N SER A 33 2.99 -5.43 -8.93
CA SER A 33 2.88 -5.86 -7.53
C SER A 33 3.23 -7.33 -7.35
N GLU A 34 2.88 -8.19 -8.31
CA GLU A 34 3.26 -9.61 -8.29
C GLU A 34 4.76 -9.79 -8.32
N LYS A 35 5.43 -9.08 -9.20
CA LYS A 35 6.90 -9.12 -9.31
C LYS A 35 7.56 -8.67 -8.02
N ALA A 36 7.08 -7.57 -7.45
CA ALA A 36 7.62 -7.03 -6.19
C ALA A 36 7.38 -8.02 -5.04
N TYR A 37 6.20 -8.61 -4.96
CA TYR A 37 5.88 -9.58 -3.93
C TYR A 37 6.77 -10.82 -4.02
N GLN A 38 6.99 -11.33 -5.23
CA GLN A 38 7.89 -12.46 -5.47
C GLN A 38 9.32 -12.14 -5.05
N PHE A 39 9.78 -10.92 -5.35
CA PHE A 39 11.10 -10.47 -4.97
C PHE A 39 11.25 -10.40 -3.44
N ILE A 40 10.28 -9.82 -2.75
CA ILE A 40 10.27 -9.74 -1.29
C ILE A 40 10.30 -11.14 -0.67
N THR A 41 9.46 -12.05 -1.17
CA THR A 41 9.40 -13.43 -0.72
C THR A 41 10.75 -14.13 -0.91
N SER A 42 11.39 -13.90 -2.04
CA SER A 42 12.70 -14.45 -2.40
C SER A 42 13.78 -13.98 -1.41
N ILE A 43 13.79 -12.70 -1.06
CA ILE A 43 14.72 -12.15 -0.07
C ILE A 43 14.48 -12.81 1.29
N ASN A 44 13.23 -12.91 1.70
CA ASN A 44 12.87 -13.48 3.00
C ASN A 44 13.32 -14.94 3.13
N LYS A 45 13.17 -15.72 2.06
CA LYS A 45 13.57 -17.13 2.03
C LYS A 45 15.08 -17.32 1.89
N GLY A 46 15.74 -16.42 1.16
CA GLY A 46 17.18 -16.51 0.88
C GLY A 46 18.02 -15.92 1.99
N MET A 47 18.37 -14.64 1.87
CA MET A 47 19.25 -13.98 2.85
C MET A 47 18.54 -13.66 4.17
N GLY A 48 17.22 -13.66 4.18
CA GLY A 48 16.43 -13.28 5.34
C GLY A 48 16.37 -11.78 5.55
N ILE A 49 15.56 -11.39 6.53
CA ILE A 49 15.37 -9.99 6.91
C ILE A 49 16.40 -9.65 7.99
N ASN A 50 17.06 -8.52 7.84
CA ASN A 50 18.06 -8.01 8.79
C ASN A 50 17.96 -6.49 8.86
N ASP A 51 18.77 -5.89 9.76
CA ASP A 51 18.74 -4.43 9.93
C ASP A 51 19.25 -3.69 8.71
N ASP A 52 20.11 -4.30 7.90
CA ASP A 52 20.66 -3.66 6.70
C ASP A 52 19.65 -3.58 5.57
N ASN A 53 18.77 -4.57 5.41
CA ASN A 53 17.78 -4.59 4.33
C ASN A 53 16.38 -4.16 4.79
N ALA A 54 16.19 -3.86 6.08
CA ALA A 54 14.88 -3.53 6.63
C ALA A 54 14.20 -2.37 5.91
N ASN A 55 14.90 -1.26 5.70
CA ASN A 55 14.32 -0.10 5.02
C ASN A 55 13.88 -0.44 3.60
N SER A 56 14.69 -1.18 2.86
CA SER A 56 14.36 -1.60 1.50
C SER A 56 13.12 -2.50 1.47
N ILE A 57 13.02 -3.44 2.41
CA ILE A 57 11.88 -4.34 2.52
C ILE A 57 10.60 -3.55 2.84
N VAL A 58 10.67 -2.61 3.77
CA VAL A 58 9.51 -1.78 4.13
C VAL A 58 9.06 -0.94 2.95
N LYS A 59 9.97 -0.30 2.23
CA LYS A 59 9.65 0.49 1.03
C LYS A 59 8.96 -0.35 -0.04
N LEU A 60 9.54 -1.50 -0.36
CA LEU A 60 8.99 -2.39 -1.39
C LEU A 60 7.62 -2.94 -0.99
N SER A 61 7.45 -3.29 0.28
CA SER A 61 6.18 -3.80 0.79
C SER A 61 5.09 -2.73 0.72
N TYR A 62 5.42 -1.51 1.11
CA TYR A 62 4.50 -0.38 1.01
C TYR A 62 4.09 -0.15 -0.45
N ASP A 63 5.06 -0.05 -1.35
CA ASP A 63 4.80 0.19 -2.76
C ASP A 63 3.92 -0.92 -3.37
N THR A 64 4.17 -2.17 -2.98
CA THR A 64 3.37 -3.32 -3.44
C THR A 64 1.91 -3.21 -3.02
N ILE A 65 1.67 -2.85 -1.77
CA ILE A 65 0.30 -2.66 -1.24
C ILE A 65 -0.38 -1.50 -1.96
N MET A 66 0.32 -0.38 -2.12
CA MET A 66 -0.24 0.81 -2.76
C MET A 66 -0.57 0.56 -4.24
N GLU A 67 0.26 -0.19 -4.95
CA GLU A 67 -0.02 -0.56 -6.34
C GLU A 67 -1.32 -1.37 -6.45
N LEU A 68 -1.55 -2.31 -5.52
CA LEU A 68 -2.78 -3.10 -5.51
C LEU A 68 -4.01 -2.26 -5.16
N ILE A 69 -3.90 -1.36 -4.19
CA ILE A 69 -5.00 -0.46 -3.83
C ILE A 69 -5.35 0.42 -5.04
N ARG A 70 -4.33 0.98 -5.68
CA ARG A 70 -4.51 1.83 -6.85
C ARG A 70 -5.15 1.07 -8.01
N ALA A 71 -4.76 -0.19 -8.21
CA ALA A 71 -5.38 -1.04 -9.22
C ALA A 71 -6.87 -1.21 -8.96
N GLU A 72 -7.25 -1.49 -7.71
CA GLU A 72 -8.66 -1.61 -7.33
C GLU A 72 -9.43 -0.30 -7.58
N MET A 73 -8.83 0.83 -7.22
CA MET A 73 -9.45 2.13 -7.49
C MET A 73 -9.68 2.35 -8.98
N LEU A 74 -8.68 2.05 -9.80
CA LEU A 74 -8.79 2.21 -11.26
C LEU A 74 -9.86 1.29 -11.85
N MET A 75 -10.02 0.09 -11.33
CA MET A 75 -11.08 -0.85 -11.76
C MET A 75 -12.48 -0.34 -11.44
N HIS A 76 -12.60 0.53 -10.44
CA HIS A 76 -13.88 1.08 -10.01
C HIS A 76 -14.07 2.54 -10.43
N GLY A 77 -13.16 3.07 -11.27
CA GLY A 77 -13.29 4.40 -11.82
C GLY A 77 -12.86 5.54 -10.89
N TYR A 78 -11.86 5.30 -10.04
CA TYR A 78 -11.31 6.32 -9.15
C TYR A 78 -9.83 6.54 -9.40
N ASN A 79 -9.40 7.78 -9.27
CA ASN A 79 -7.99 8.14 -9.33
C ASN A 79 -7.69 9.21 -8.28
N ALA A 80 -6.59 9.04 -7.55
CA ALA A 80 -6.12 10.01 -6.57
C ALA A 80 -4.88 10.71 -7.10
N ALA A 81 -4.79 12.02 -6.89
CA ALA A 81 -3.66 12.83 -7.35
C ALA A 81 -3.41 14.01 -6.43
N GLY A 82 -2.17 14.51 -6.46
CA GLY A 82 -1.76 15.66 -5.69
C GLY A 82 -1.46 15.36 -4.24
N GLN A 83 -1.41 16.41 -3.44
CA GLN A 83 -1.15 16.29 -2.00
C GLN A 83 -2.30 15.54 -1.33
N GLY A 84 -1.96 14.55 -0.49
CA GLY A 84 -2.96 13.71 0.16
C GLY A 84 -3.40 12.50 -0.63
N ALA A 85 -2.87 12.29 -1.85
CA ALA A 85 -3.27 11.16 -2.69
C ALA A 85 -2.99 9.80 -2.01
N HIS A 86 -1.84 9.66 -1.37
CA HIS A 86 -1.49 8.39 -0.71
C HIS A 86 -2.36 8.12 0.51
N GLU A 87 -2.74 9.16 1.26
CA GLU A 87 -3.71 9.00 2.35
C GLU A 87 -5.05 8.55 1.84
N ALA A 88 -5.51 9.14 0.73
CA ALA A 88 -6.77 8.77 0.09
C ALA A 88 -6.75 7.31 -0.37
N GLU A 89 -5.63 6.87 -0.95
CA GLU A 89 -5.47 5.48 -1.37
C GLU A 89 -5.54 4.52 -0.17
N VAL A 90 -4.86 4.85 0.93
CA VAL A 90 -4.94 4.02 2.15
C VAL A 90 -6.39 3.97 2.67
N SER A 91 -7.11 5.09 2.64
CA SER A 91 -8.50 5.14 3.10
C SER A 91 -9.42 4.20 2.30
N TYR A 92 -9.06 3.91 1.05
CA TYR A 92 -9.85 3.01 0.21
C TYR A 92 -9.88 1.57 0.73
N LEU A 93 -8.94 1.18 1.57
CA LEU A 93 -8.94 -0.14 2.20
C LEU A 93 -10.24 -0.44 2.94
N LYS A 94 -10.86 0.59 3.55
CA LYS A 94 -12.16 0.43 4.20
C LYS A 94 -13.24 0.04 3.19
N ASN A 95 -13.22 0.67 2.01
CA ASN A 95 -14.20 0.41 0.95
C ASN A 95 -14.12 -1.01 0.41
N ILE A 96 -12.97 -1.65 0.50
CA ILE A 96 -12.76 -3.02 0.05
C ILE A 96 -12.70 -4.04 1.20
N GLY A 97 -13.19 -3.64 2.39
CA GLY A 97 -13.51 -4.57 3.47
C GLY A 97 -12.43 -4.82 4.50
N PHE A 98 -11.40 -3.99 4.58
CA PHE A 98 -10.37 -4.13 5.62
C PHE A 98 -10.79 -3.45 6.92
N SER A 99 -10.27 -3.97 8.04
CA SER A 99 -10.59 -3.47 9.38
C SER A 99 -9.89 -2.13 9.65
N GLU A 100 -10.38 -1.41 10.67
CA GLU A 100 -9.73 -0.18 11.14
C GLU A 100 -8.28 -0.43 11.56
N ASN A 101 -7.99 -1.57 12.19
CA ASN A 101 -6.62 -1.91 12.58
C ASN A 101 -5.70 -2.03 11.37
N ASP A 102 -6.18 -2.64 10.30
CA ASP A 102 -5.42 -2.78 9.06
C ASP A 102 -5.18 -1.42 8.40
N ILE A 103 -6.20 -0.56 8.39
CA ILE A 103 -6.10 0.79 7.82
C ILE A 103 -5.08 1.62 8.61
N GLN A 104 -5.14 1.53 9.95
CA GLN A 104 -4.19 2.24 10.81
C GLN A 104 -2.77 1.75 10.60
N PHE A 105 -2.57 0.43 10.45
CA PHE A 105 -1.24 -0.11 10.18
C PHE A 105 -0.70 0.38 8.82
N ALA A 106 -1.53 0.37 7.80
CA ALA A 106 -1.16 0.87 6.47
C ALA A 106 -0.82 2.36 6.51
N ASP A 107 -1.56 3.15 7.29
CA ASP A 107 -1.29 4.58 7.44
C ASP A 107 0.00 4.83 8.21
N GLN A 108 0.28 4.05 9.24
CA GLN A 108 1.56 4.09 9.95
C GLN A 108 2.72 3.75 9.01
N LEU A 109 2.53 2.75 8.17
CA LEU A 109 3.51 2.33 7.17
C LEU A 109 3.80 3.46 6.19
N ARG A 110 2.76 4.15 5.72
CA ARG A 110 2.88 5.33 4.88
C ARG A 110 3.72 6.41 5.56
N TYR A 111 3.43 6.69 6.82
CA TYR A 111 4.14 7.69 7.61
C TYR A 111 5.62 7.33 7.75
N PHE A 112 5.94 6.09 8.08
CA PHE A 112 7.33 5.65 8.23
C PHE A 112 8.08 5.66 6.91
N ARG A 113 7.43 5.25 5.83
CA ARG A 113 8.03 5.28 4.49
C ARG A 113 8.38 6.71 4.09
N ASN A 114 7.52 7.67 4.37
CA ASN A 114 7.80 9.08 4.13
C ASN A 114 8.96 9.58 5.01
N GLY A 115 9.00 9.15 6.26
CA GLY A 115 10.11 9.47 7.17
C GLY A 115 11.45 8.99 6.66
N MET A 116 11.51 7.79 6.08
CA MET A 116 12.74 7.26 5.46
C MET A 116 13.19 8.14 4.30
N MET A 117 12.27 8.58 3.45
CA MET A 117 12.58 9.37 2.25
C MET A 117 13.04 10.79 2.58
N TYR A 118 12.35 11.44 3.52
CA TYR A 118 12.54 12.88 3.75
C TYR A 118 13.41 13.20 4.95
N TYR A 119 13.50 12.30 5.93
CA TYR A 119 14.17 12.56 7.20
C TYR A 119 15.26 11.54 7.54
N GLY A 120 15.55 10.61 6.63
CA GLY A 120 16.58 9.60 6.85
C GLY A 120 16.28 8.63 7.98
N LYS A 121 15.00 8.38 8.26
CA LYS A 121 14.59 7.46 9.31
C LYS A 121 15.03 6.04 8.98
N ILE A 122 15.61 5.36 9.98
CA ILE A 122 16.06 3.98 9.83
C ILE A 122 15.11 3.07 10.62
N LEU A 123 14.60 2.04 9.95
CA LEU A 123 13.76 1.03 10.56
C LEU A 123 14.57 -0.24 10.80
N ASP A 124 14.16 -1.03 11.79
CA ASP A 124 14.88 -2.24 12.15
C ASP A 124 14.25 -3.51 11.57
N LYS A 125 14.98 -4.63 11.74
CA LYS A 125 14.55 -5.96 11.33
C LYS A 125 13.17 -6.31 11.89
N GLU A 126 12.93 -6.01 13.17
CA GLU A 126 11.69 -6.37 13.86
C GLU A 126 10.49 -5.69 13.20
N TYR A 127 10.61 -4.41 12.87
CA TYR A 127 9.53 -3.70 12.18
C TYR A 127 9.31 -4.25 10.76
N ALA A 128 10.40 -4.54 10.04
CA ALA A 128 10.31 -5.12 8.70
C ALA A 128 9.59 -6.47 8.72
N GLU A 129 9.83 -7.29 9.73
CA GLU A 129 9.13 -8.58 9.90
C GLU A 129 7.63 -8.38 10.10
N LYS A 130 7.23 -7.38 10.88
CA LYS A 130 5.81 -7.04 11.07
C LYS A 130 5.18 -6.59 9.75
N VAL A 131 5.90 -5.82 8.96
CA VAL A 131 5.43 -5.36 7.65
C VAL A 131 5.25 -6.55 6.71
N ILE A 132 6.15 -7.52 6.71
CA ILE A 132 6.01 -8.73 5.88
C ILE A 132 4.80 -9.56 6.33
N GLU A 133 4.56 -9.72 7.61
CA GLU A 133 3.35 -10.40 8.11
C GLU A 133 2.09 -9.72 7.60
N PHE A 134 2.06 -8.39 7.66
CA PHE A 134 0.95 -7.59 7.17
C PHE A 134 0.78 -7.80 5.65
N LEU A 135 1.87 -7.70 4.90
CA LEU A 135 1.87 -7.89 3.44
C LEU A 135 1.36 -9.28 3.07
N ASN A 136 1.83 -10.32 3.74
CA ASN A 136 1.44 -11.70 3.46
C ASN A 136 -0.06 -11.95 3.72
N ARG A 137 -0.66 -11.19 4.62
CA ARG A 137 -2.09 -11.28 4.91
C ARG A 137 -2.93 -10.44 3.96
N VAL A 138 -2.47 -9.26 3.63
CA VAL A 138 -3.24 -8.28 2.85
C VAL A 138 -3.12 -8.53 1.34
N TYR A 139 -1.93 -8.88 0.87
CA TYR A 139 -1.65 -9.04 -0.56
C TYR A 139 -2.60 -10.03 -1.24
N PRO A 140 -2.76 -11.28 -0.74
CA PRO A 140 -3.65 -12.24 -1.42
C PRO A 140 -5.09 -11.78 -1.44
N ARG A 141 -5.55 -11.09 -0.39
CA ARG A 141 -6.94 -10.62 -0.31
C ARG A 141 -7.23 -9.57 -1.37
N ILE A 142 -6.36 -8.56 -1.51
CA ILE A 142 -6.57 -7.52 -2.52
C ILE A 142 -6.40 -8.11 -3.92
N LYS A 143 -5.39 -8.93 -4.14
CA LYS A 143 -5.15 -9.55 -5.44
C LYS A 143 -6.34 -10.37 -5.91
N ASN A 144 -6.97 -11.11 -5.01
CA ASN A 144 -8.14 -11.92 -5.35
C ASN A 144 -9.34 -11.08 -5.77
N MET A 145 -9.45 -9.85 -5.31
CA MET A 145 -10.50 -8.92 -5.73
C MET A 145 -10.33 -8.45 -7.18
N SER A 146 -9.10 -8.53 -7.70
CA SER A 146 -8.72 -8.04 -9.03
C SER A 146 -8.98 -9.06 -10.16
N LYS A 147 -9.50 -10.24 -9.82
CA LYS A 147 -9.80 -11.28 -10.80
C LYS A 147 -11.14 -11.09 -11.49
#